data_d8895d87c62b0f8c39ade2f4ed4fea65
#
_entry.id   d8895d87c62b0f8c39ade2f4ed4fea65
#
_cell.length_a   1.000
_cell.length_b   1.000
_cell.length_c   1.000
_cell.angle_alpha   90.00
_cell.angle_beta   90.00
_cell.angle_gamma   90.00
#
_symmetry.space_group_name_H-M   'P 1'
#
loop_
_entity.id
_entity.type
_entity.pdbx_description
1 polymer ?
#
loop_
_entity_poly.entity_id
_entity_poly.type
_entity_poly.pdbx_seq_one_letter_code
_entity_poly.pdbx_strand_id
1 'polypeptide(L)'
;MSIAKIQKSIFNGEVTVPASKSVAHRALICSFLAGGGNVEPIISSKDMAATVGIINSLKKGENTLNSIESGSTLRFMIPVAAALGKEVTFVGQGSLLSRPIGEYLTLLPLHGTQIKSNGYLPATISGKLRTGSFEVNGNVSSQYITGLLLALAALDGDSAVILKTELQSKPYVDMTIKVMKDYGVDIRETDFGYLVKGGQKFKVQDYVVEGDWSQAAFFLVGGAINGEVTVKGLDINSTQGDKAIVDVIKRFGA
;
A
#
# COMPACT_ATOMS: atom_id res chain seq x y z
N MET A 1 -30.88 8.80 5.24
CA MET A 1 -30.45 8.17 3.98
C MET A 1 -30.54 9.23 2.88
N SER A 2 -29.47 9.43 2.12
CA SER A 2 -29.52 10.28 0.91
C SER A 2 -29.91 9.41 -0.28
N ILE A 3 -30.87 9.86 -1.09
CA ILE A 3 -31.32 9.17 -2.29
C ILE A 3 -30.77 9.94 -3.48
N ALA A 4 -29.99 9.29 -4.34
CA ALA A 4 -29.58 9.82 -5.64
C ALA A 4 -30.53 9.28 -6.73
N LYS A 5 -31.11 10.18 -7.53
CA LYS A 5 -31.92 9.84 -8.70
C LYS A 5 -31.07 10.08 -9.95
N ILE A 6 -30.70 9.00 -10.65
CA ILE A 6 -29.91 9.06 -11.88
C ILE A 6 -30.84 8.93 -13.07
N GLN A 7 -30.74 9.86 -14.02
CA GLN A 7 -31.48 9.81 -15.28
C GLN A 7 -30.56 9.24 -16.37
N LYS A 8 -31.19 8.60 -17.39
CA LYS A 8 -30.47 8.16 -18.60
C LYS A 8 -29.84 9.37 -19.28
N SER A 9 -28.53 9.31 -19.51
CA SER A 9 -27.76 10.38 -20.16
C SER A 9 -26.70 9.79 -21.09
N ILE A 10 -26.21 10.60 -22.02
CA ILE A 10 -25.02 10.28 -22.82
C ILE A 10 -23.79 10.72 -22.03
N PHE A 11 -22.77 9.87 -22.00
CA PHE A 11 -21.57 10.10 -21.21
C PHE A 11 -20.42 10.56 -22.13
N ASN A 12 -20.33 11.87 -22.36
CA ASN A 12 -19.34 12.46 -23.26
C ASN A 12 -18.45 13.48 -22.55
N GLY A 13 -17.19 13.54 -22.98
CA GLY A 13 -16.26 14.58 -22.56
C GLY A 13 -14.91 14.08 -22.09
N GLU A 14 -14.18 14.97 -21.45
CA GLU A 14 -12.84 14.68 -20.92
C GLU A 14 -12.85 14.74 -19.39
N VAL A 15 -12.13 13.81 -18.77
CA VAL A 15 -11.94 13.79 -17.32
C VAL A 15 -10.48 13.50 -16.99
N THR A 16 -9.92 14.25 -16.05
CA THR A 16 -8.62 13.92 -15.46
C THR A 16 -8.86 13.21 -14.13
N VAL A 17 -8.37 11.98 -14.01
CA VAL A 17 -8.54 11.20 -12.78
C VAL A 17 -7.62 11.72 -11.67
N PRO A 18 -8.03 11.55 -10.39
CA PRO A 18 -7.17 11.88 -9.27
C PRO A 18 -5.96 10.94 -9.21
N ALA A 19 -4.94 11.35 -8.45
CA ALA A 19 -3.78 10.53 -8.18
C ALA A 19 -4.14 9.21 -7.47
N SER A 20 -3.41 8.14 -7.80
CA SER A 20 -3.63 6.82 -7.21
C SER A 20 -3.30 6.80 -5.73
N LYS A 21 -4.33 6.59 -4.90
CA LYS A 21 -4.17 6.41 -3.46
C LYS A 21 -3.23 5.26 -3.13
N SER A 22 -3.34 4.16 -3.85
CA SER A 22 -2.53 2.95 -3.64
C SER A 22 -1.05 3.16 -3.93
N VAL A 23 -0.71 3.94 -4.96
CA VAL A 23 0.67 4.33 -5.27
C VAL A 23 1.17 5.34 -4.24
N ALA A 24 0.36 6.35 -3.89
CA ALA A 24 0.73 7.40 -2.96
C ALA A 24 1.12 6.86 -1.56
N HIS A 25 0.41 5.87 -1.02
CA HIS A 25 0.78 5.21 0.25
C HIS A 25 2.21 4.69 0.20
N ARG A 26 2.55 3.98 -0.86
CA ARG A 26 3.86 3.35 -1.06
C ARG A 26 4.96 4.39 -1.22
N ALA A 27 4.72 5.36 -2.08
CA ALA A 27 5.67 6.45 -2.34
C ALA A 27 5.97 7.27 -1.08
N LEU A 28 4.94 7.60 -0.27
CA LEU A 28 5.11 8.30 1.01
C LEU A 28 5.97 7.51 2.00
N ILE A 29 5.75 6.20 2.11
CA ILE A 29 6.53 5.34 3.01
C ILE A 29 7.98 5.20 2.47
N CYS A 30 8.17 5.01 1.17
CA CYS A 30 9.50 4.97 0.57
C CYS A 30 10.24 6.32 0.73
N SER A 31 9.58 7.47 0.51
CA SER A 31 10.14 8.79 0.78
C SER A 31 10.53 8.96 2.25
N PHE A 32 9.70 8.49 3.18
CA PHE A 32 10.02 8.51 4.61
C PHE A 32 11.27 7.65 4.92
N LEU A 33 11.36 6.43 4.39
CA LEU A 33 12.51 5.54 4.56
C LEU A 33 13.78 6.09 3.88
N ALA A 34 13.62 6.84 2.81
CA ALA A 34 14.71 7.56 2.13
C ALA A 34 15.24 8.75 2.94
N GLY A 35 14.48 9.24 3.92
CA GLY A 35 14.81 10.43 4.69
C GLY A 35 14.31 11.75 4.08
N GLY A 36 13.56 11.72 2.96
CA GLY A 36 13.02 12.92 2.32
C GLY A 36 12.55 12.70 0.89
N GLY A 37 12.23 13.81 0.22
CA GLY A 37 11.64 13.85 -1.12
C GLY A 37 10.16 14.23 -1.06
N ASN A 38 9.69 14.96 -2.07
CA ASN A 38 8.30 15.34 -2.21
C ASN A 38 7.51 14.25 -2.93
N VAL A 39 6.29 13.97 -2.49
CA VAL A 39 5.39 13.00 -3.13
C VAL A 39 4.09 13.72 -3.47
N GLU A 40 3.83 13.92 -4.74
CA GLU A 40 2.65 14.65 -5.20
C GLU A 40 2.19 14.21 -6.61
N PRO A 41 0.93 14.45 -6.98
CA PRO A 41 -0.13 14.98 -6.12
C PRO A 41 -0.63 13.94 -5.12
N ILE A 42 -1.12 14.39 -3.97
CA ILE A 42 -1.77 13.51 -2.98
C ILE A 42 -3.24 13.91 -2.86
N ILE A 43 -4.14 12.93 -3.01
CA ILE A 43 -5.57 13.18 -2.83
C ILE A 43 -5.92 13.39 -1.35
N SER A 44 -6.86 14.29 -1.08
CA SER A 44 -7.40 14.45 0.27
C SER A 44 -8.31 13.27 0.61
N SER A 45 -7.89 12.44 1.55
CA SER A 45 -8.68 11.31 2.06
C SER A 45 -8.24 10.96 3.48
N LYS A 46 -9.12 10.27 4.24
CA LYS A 46 -8.79 9.76 5.58
C LYS A 46 -7.58 8.82 5.56
N ASP A 47 -7.45 8.01 4.51
CA ASP A 47 -6.34 7.08 4.35
C ASP A 47 -5.00 7.82 4.17
N MET A 48 -4.97 8.85 3.33
CA MET A 48 -3.76 9.65 3.13
C MET A 48 -3.41 10.44 4.39
N ALA A 49 -4.42 11.05 5.04
CA ALA A 49 -4.22 11.74 6.31
C ALA A 49 -3.61 10.80 7.38
N ALA A 50 -4.05 9.54 7.43
CA ALA A 50 -3.48 8.54 8.33
C ALA A 50 -2.01 8.25 8.03
N THR A 51 -1.64 8.03 6.76
CA THR A 51 -0.25 7.74 6.38
C THR A 51 0.67 8.93 6.66
N VAL A 52 0.28 10.12 6.23
CA VAL A 52 1.04 11.36 6.48
C VAL A 52 1.14 11.63 7.98
N GLY A 53 0.03 11.44 8.72
CA GLY A 53 -0.01 11.61 10.17
C GLY A 53 0.98 10.68 10.89
N ILE A 54 0.97 9.38 10.59
CA ILE A 54 1.90 8.41 11.19
C ILE A 54 3.35 8.74 10.86
N ILE A 55 3.66 9.09 9.61
CA ILE A 55 5.01 9.48 9.21
C ILE A 55 5.47 10.71 10.01
N ASN A 56 4.61 11.70 10.18
CA ASN A 56 4.92 12.90 10.96
C ASN A 56 5.12 12.59 12.45
N SER A 57 4.28 11.73 13.04
CA SER A 57 4.43 11.27 14.41
C SER A 57 5.75 10.53 14.63
N LEU A 58 6.13 9.64 13.71
CA LEU A 58 7.42 8.93 13.77
C LEU A 58 8.62 9.88 13.65
N LYS A 59 8.55 10.90 12.78
CA LYS A 59 9.60 11.93 12.64
C LYS A 59 9.76 12.77 13.92
N LYS A 60 8.66 13.02 14.63
CA LYS A 60 8.66 13.74 15.92
C LYS A 60 9.04 12.87 17.12
N GLY A 61 9.15 11.55 16.94
CA GLY A 61 9.40 10.61 18.03
C GLY A 61 8.19 10.35 18.93
N GLU A 62 6.97 10.57 18.41
CA GLU A 62 5.74 10.26 19.13
C GLU A 62 5.51 8.73 19.18
N ASN A 63 4.96 8.26 20.29
CA ASN A 63 4.76 6.82 20.53
C ASN A 63 3.32 6.35 20.20
N THR A 64 2.39 7.28 19.91
CA THR A 64 1.03 6.94 19.51
C THR A 64 0.83 7.24 18.03
N LEU A 65 0.49 6.21 17.27
CA LEU A 65 0.35 6.27 15.82
C LEU A 65 -1.11 6.04 15.43
N ASN A 66 -1.79 7.09 14.97
CA ASN A 66 -3.22 7.02 14.65
C ASN A 66 -3.42 6.64 13.17
N SER A 67 -3.91 5.43 12.94
CA SER A 67 -4.27 4.93 11.61
C SER A 67 -5.63 5.42 11.10
N ILE A 68 -6.34 6.22 11.89
CA ILE A 68 -7.70 6.71 11.60
C ILE A 68 -8.62 5.52 11.27
N GLU A 69 -9.01 5.33 10.00
CA GLU A 69 -9.78 4.19 9.51
C GLU A 69 -9.03 3.39 8.43
N SER A 70 -7.72 3.68 8.22
CA SER A 70 -6.93 3.12 7.13
C SER A 70 -6.31 1.77 7.46
N GLY A 71 -6.85 0.70 6.89
CA GLY A 71 -6.27 -0.65 6.99
C GLY A 71 -4.94 -0.79 6.25
N SER A 72 -4.76 -0.07 5.14
CA SER A 72 -3.48 -0.08 4.39
C SER A 72 -2.38 0.57 5.21
N THR A 73 -2.63 1.78 5.74
CA THR A 73 -1.67 2.48 6.59
C THR A 73 -1.27 1.62 7.79
N LEU A 74 -2.23 1.04 8.50
CA LEU A 74 -1.97 0.17 9.65
C LEU A 74 -1.05 -0.98 9.28
N ARG A 75 -1.43 -1.77 8.27
CA ARG A 75 -0.69 -2.98 7.90
C ARG A 75 0.67 -2.70 7.26
N PHE A 76 0.83 -1.56 6.59
CA PHE A 76 2.14 -1.18 6.06
C PHE A 76 3.08 -0.68 7.17
N MET A 77 2.56 0.11 8.11
CA MET A 77 3.39 0.79 9.09
C MET A 77 3.75 -0.06 10.31
N ILE A 78 3.01 -1.12 10.64
CA ILE A 78 3.37 -2.04 11.74
C ILE A 78 4.77 -2.63 11.54
N PRO A 79 5.07 -3.35 10.43
CA PRO A 79 6.40 -3.92 10.24
C PRO A 79 7.47 -2.84 9.97
N VAL A 80 7.11 -1.70 9.38
CA VAL A 80 8.05 -0.58 9.20
C VAL A 80 8.48 -0.01 10.56
N ALA A 81 7.55 0.22 11.49
CA ALA A 81 7.89 0.69 12.85
C ALA A 81 8.76 -0.33 13.60
N ALA A 82 8.47 -1.63 13.43
CA ALA A 82 9.26 -2.72 13.98
C ALA A 82 10.69 -2.75 13.41
N ALA A 83 10.85 -2.54 12.10
CA ALA A 83 12.18 -2.46 11.46
C ALA A 83 12.99 -1.26 11.96
N LEU A 84 12.34 -0.14 12.26
CA LEU A 84 12.96 1.05 12.85
C LEU A 84 13.29 0.87 14.36
N GLY A 85 12.86 -0.24 14.98
CA GLY A 85 13.06 -0.51 16.40
C GLY A 85 12.32 0.47 17.32
N LYS A 86 11.18 0.98 16.87
CA LYS A 86 10.36 1.93 17.64
C LYS A 86 9.39 1.20 18.55
N GLU A 87 9.27 1.68 19.80
CA GLU A 87 8.18 1.27 20.67
C GLU A 87 7.01 2.22 20.48
N VAL A 88 5.93 1.71 19.87
CA VAL A 88 4.78 2.51 19.46
C VAL A 88 3.46 1.78 19.67
N THR A 89 2.40 2.54 19.89
CA THR A 89 1.03 2.03 19.97
C THR A 89 0.22 2.54 18.78
N PHE A 90 -0.23 1.62 17.95
CA PHE A 90 -1.17 1.91 16.89
C PHE A 90 -2.59 2.00 17.45
N VAL A 91 -3.28 3.08 17.09
CA VAL A 91 -4.69 3.30 17.39
C VAL A 91 -5.45 3.58 16.09
N GLY A 92 -6.77 3.48 16.16
CA GLY A 92 -7.64 3.75 15.02
C GLY A 92 -9.08 3.93 15.47
N GLN A 93 -9.99 4.09 14.52
CA GLN A 93 -11.41 4.31 14.78
C GLN A 93 -12.30 3.67 13.71
N GLY A 94 -13.62 3.73 13.93
CA GLY A 94 -14.61 3.24 12.99
C GLY A 94 -14.45 1.74 12.68
N SER A 95 -14.61 1.39 11.42
CA SER A 95 -14.53 -0.02 10.97
C SER A 95 -13.14 -0.65 11.11
N LEU A 96 -12.07 0.16 11.30
CA LEU A 96 -10.72 -0.36 11.48
C LEU A 96 -10.57 -1.14 12.78
N LEU A 97 -11.35 -0.82 13.81
CA LEU A 97 -11.31 -1.51 15.10
C LEU A 97 -11.71 -2.99 15.00
N SER A 98 -12.48 -3.37 13.99
CA SER A 98 -12.89 -4.76 13.72
C SER A 98 -12.00 -5.48 12.70
N ARG A 99 -10.99 -4.80 12.15
CA ARG A 99 -10.08 -5.39 11.15
C ARG A 99 -8.91 -6.09 11.84
N PRO A 100 -8.68 -7.40 11.56
CA PRO A 100 -7.63 -8.15 12.24
C PRO A 100 -6.22 -7.75 11.75
N ILE A 101 -5.26 -7.89 12.67
CA ILE A 101 -3.82 -7.82 12.42
C ILE A 101 -3.14 -9.19 12.64
N GLY A 102 -3.93 -10.26 12.61
CA GLY A 102 -3.57 -11.60 13.06
C GLY A 102 -2.30 -12.17 12.46
N GLU A 103 -2.06 -12.02 11.16
CA GLU A 103 -0.81 -12.49 10.54
C GLU A 103 0.44 -11.95 11.25
N TYR A 104 0.45 -10.68 11.66
CA TYR A 104 1.60 -10.09 12.35
C TYR A 104 1.77 -10.58 13.78
N LEU A 105 0.69 -10.97 14.48
CA LEU A 105 0.78 -11.48 15.85
C LEU A 105 1.57 -12.78 15.96
N THR A 106 1.54 -13.60 14.92
CA THR A 106 2.26 -14.87 14.88
C THR A 106 3.63 -14.72 14.25
N LEU A 107 3.74 -13.86 13.23
CA LEU A 107 4.92 -13.75 12.41
C LEU A 107 6.02 -12.87 13.02
N LEU A 108 5.72 -11.64 13.42
CA LEU A 108 6.74 -10.69 13.87
C LEU A 108 7.44 -11.09 15.18
N PRO A 109 6.78 -11.78 16.16
CA PRO A 109 7.47 -12.27 17.34
C PRO A 109 8.59 -13.27 17.06
N LEU A 110 8.47 -14.09 16.02
CA LEU A 110 9.53 -15.02 15.60
C LEU A 110 10.80 -14.28 15.14
N HIS A 111 10.64 -13.01 14.79
CA HIS A 111 11.70 -12.16 14.27
C HIS A 111 12.06 -10.98 15.19
N GLY A 112 11.93 -11.15 16.50
CA GLY A 112 12.46 -10.22 17.50
C GLY A 112 11.57 -9.04 17.87
N THR A 113 10.36 -8.98 17.33
CA THR A 113 9.37 -7.95 17.66
C THR A 113 8.36 -8.50 18.66
N GLN A 114 7.94 -7.70 19.62
CA GLN A 114 6.84 -8.03 20.52
C GLN A 114 5.60 -7.25 20.10
N ILE A 115 4.44 -7.91 20.07
CA ILE A 115 3.15 -7.29 19.79
C ILE A 115 2.19 -7.57 20.94
N LYS A 116 1.74 -6.50 21.61
CA LYS A 116 0.73 -6.58 22.65
C LYS A 116 -0.61 -6.14 22.06
N SER A 117 -1.46 -7.11 21.75
CA SER A 117 -2.80 -6.91 21.18
C SER A 117 -3.62 -8.19 21.33
N ASN A 118 -4.94 -8.06 21.31
CA ASN A 118 -5.89 -9.18 21.23
C ASN A 118 -6.24 -9.57 19.78
N GLY A 119 -5.48 -9.13 18.80
CA GLY A 119 -5.73 -9.36 17.37
C GLY A 119 -6.26 -8.15 16.62
N TYR A 120 -6.58 -7.09 17.35
CA TYR A 120 -7.19 -5.86 16.85
C TYR A 120 -6.49 -4.65 17.46
N LEU A 121 -6.91 -3.46 17.06
CA LEU A 121 -6.46 -2.20 17.70
C LEU A 121 -7.10 -2.03 19.10
N PRO A 122 -6.38 -1.42 20.06
CA PRO A 122 -5.02 -0.93 19.94
C PRO A 122 -3.97 -2.05 19.92
N ALA A 123 -2.83 -1.78 19.27
CA ALA A 123 -1.72 -2.70 19.20
C ALA A 123 -0.40 -1.99 19.53
N THR A 124 0.28 -2.44 20.58
CA THR A 124 1.61 -1.92 20.94
C THR A 124 2.68 -2.83 20.37
N ILE A 125 3.63 -2.23 19.64
CA ILE A 125 4.77 -2.88 19.02
C ILE A 125 6.02 -2.45 19.75
N SER A 126 6.90 -3.40 20.11
CA SER A 126 8.19 -3.13 20.71
C SER A 126 9.25 -4.13 20.25
N GLY A 127 10.52 -3.88 20.56
CA GLY A 127 11.63 -4.65 20.02
C GLY A 127 12.02 -4.20 18.62
N LYS A 128 13.00 -4.90 18.01
CA LYS A 128 13.50 -4.59 16.67
C LYS A 128 13.36 -5.80 15.77
N LEU A 129 12.73 -5.58 14.61
CA LEU A 129 12.58 -6.62 13.60
C LEU A 129 13.96 -7.09 13.13
N ARG A 130 14.15 -8.41 13.10
CA ARG A 130 15.35 -9.08 12.60
C ARG A 130 15.08 -9.68 11.23
N THR A 131 16.12 -9.83 10.46
CA THR A 131 16.11 -10.50 9.15
C THR A 131 15.78 -11.98 9.28
N GLY A 132 15.39 -12.61 8.17
CA GLY A 132 15.09 -14.04 8.12
C GLY A 132 14.04 -14.39 7.07
N SER A 133 13.45 -15.57 7.23
CA SER A 133 12.39 -16.07 6.36
C SER A 133 11.03 -15.86 6.99
N PHE A 134 10.18 -15.09 6.31
CA PHE A 134 8.84 -14.70 6.75
C PHE A 134 7.79 -15.49 5.98
N GLU A 135 7.20 -16.50 6.61
CA GLU A 135 6.16 -17.33 6.00
C GLU A 135 4.79 -16.65 6.16
N VAL A 136 4.16 -16.29 5.05
CA VAL A 136 2.86 -15.61 5.03
C VAL A 136 1.85 -16.32 4.13
N ASN A 137 0.57 -16.20 4.49
CA ASN A 137 -0.50 -16.68 3.63
C ASN A 137 -0.79 -15.65 2.53
N GLY A 138 -0.54 -16.02 1.27
CA GLY A 138 -0.76 -15.15 0.10
C GLY A 138 -2.24 -14.84 -0.17
N ASN A 139 -3.16 -15.68 0.33
CA ASN A 139 -4.59 -15.56 0.12
C ASN A 139 -5.33 -14.73 1.20
N VAL A 140 -4.64 -14.24 2.23
CA VAL A 140 -5.30 -13.44 3.29
C VAL A 140 -5.38 -11.97 2.89
N SER A 141 -4.25 -11.35 2.59
CA SER A 141 -4.20 -9.97 2.09
C SER A 141 -2.79 -9.61 1.62
N SER A 142 -2.69 -9.05 0.42
CA SER A 142 -1.45 -8.47 -0.12
C SER A 142 -0.87 -7.33 0.74
N GLN A 143 -1.66 -6.75 1.64
CA GLN A 143 -1.20 -5.68 2.52
C GLN A 143 -0.14 -6.16 3.53
N TYR A 144 -0.22 -7.41 4.00
CA TYR A 144 0.79 -7.99 4.88
C TYR A 144 2.13 -8.13 4.16
N ILE A 145 2.09 -8.63 2.93
CA ILE A 145 3.28 -8.79 2.07
C ILE A 145 3.89 -7.42 1.76
N THR A 146 3.07 -6.45 1.35
CA THR A 146 3.52 -5.06 1.09
C THR A 146 4.23 -4.46 2.30
N GLY A 147 3.63 -4.57 3.49
CA GLY A 147 4.26 -4.05 4.72
C GLY A 147 5.59 -4.71 5.03
N LEU A 148 5.69 -6.03 4.85
CA LEU A 148 6.95 -6.76 5.04
C LEU A 148 8.01 -6.32 4.03
N LEU A 149 7.70 -6.25 2.74
CA LEU A 149 8.67 -5.83 1.73
C LEU A 149 9.27 -4.44 2.03
N LEU A 150 8.40 -3.47 2.39
CA LEU A 150 8.83 -2.12 2.79
C LEU A 150 9.75 -2.14 4.02
N ALA A 151 9.41 -2.96 5.01
CA ALA A 151 10.17 -3.05 6.26
C ALA A 151 11.51 -3.77 6.08
N LEU A 152 11.50 -4.92 5.40
CA LEU A 152 12.67 -5.78 5.25
C LEU A 152 13.78 -5.12 4.41
N ALA A 153 13.41 -4.31 3.43
CA ALA A 153 14.38 -3.55 2.64
C ALA A 153 15.15 -2.48 3.45
N ALA A 154 14.64 -2.08 4.61
CA ALA A 154 15.30 -1.15 5.52
C ALA A 154 16.24 -1.85 6.54
N LEU A 155 16.36 -3.19 6.50
CA LEU A 155 17.23 -3.98 7.38
C LEU A 155 18.59 -4.23 6.72
N ASP A 156 19.62 -4.46 7.55
CA ASP A 156 21.00 -4.64 7.07
C ASP A 156 21.26 -6.02 6.43
N GLY A 157 20.48 -7.05 6.78
CA GLY A 157 20.68 -8.42 6.32
C GLY A 157 19.59 -8.89 5.34
N ASP A 158 19.89 -9.95 4.60
CA ASP A 158 18.99 -10.56 3.62
C ASP A 158 17.77 -11.19 4.31
N SER A 159 16.63 -11.11 3.63
CA SER A 159 15.38 -11.69 4.09
C SER A 159 14.59 -12.31 2.94
N ALA A 160 13.66 -13.20 3.28
CA ALA A 160 12.73 -13.78 2.32
C ALA A 160 11.29 -13.65 2.82
N VAL A 161 10.36 -13.37 1.93
CA VAL A 161 8.92 -13.52 2.15
C VAL A 161 8.47 -14.75 1.41
N ILE A 162 8.09 -15.80 2.14
CA ILE A 162 7.70 -17.09 1.61
C ILE A 162 6.17 -17.19 1.60
N LEU A 163 5.59 -17.43 0.44
CA LEU A 163 4.15 -17.57 0.25
C LEU A 163 3.74 -19.01 0.53
N LYS A 164 2.94 -19.23 1.58
CA LYS A 164 2.41 -20.55 1.93
C LYS A 164 1.21 -20.96 1.08
N THR A 165 0.54 -19.99 0.50
CA THR A 165 -0.63 -20.18 -0.37
C THR A 165 -0.49 -19.28 -1.60
N GLU A 166 -1.27 -19.55 -2.64
CA GLU A 166 -1.32 -18.72 -3.84
C GLU A 166 -1.58 -17.25 -3.49
N LEU A 167 -0.83 -16.36 -4.13
CA LEU A 167 -0.95 -14.93 -3.91
C LEU A 167 -2.20 -14.37 -4.60
N GLN A 168 -3.18 -13.97 -3.81
CA GLN A 168 -4.29 -13.16 -4.29
C GLN A 168 -3.89 -11.68 -4.35
N SER A 169 -4.47 -10.96 -5.32
CA SER A 169 -4.20 -9.53 -5.49
C SER A 169 -2.70 -9.20 -5.76
N LYS A 170 -2.02 -10.06 -6.54
CA LYS A 170 -0.61 -9.88 -6.96
C LYS A 170 -0.31 -8.47 -7.48
N PRO A 171 -1.19 -7.81 -8.30
CA PRO A 171 -0.92 -6.46 -8.80
C PRO A 171 -0.61 -5.41 -7.72
N TYR A 172 -1.14 -5.57 -6.50
CA TYR A 172 -0.81 -4.66 -5.40
C TYR A 172 0.60 -4.88 -4.85
N VAL A 173 1.13 -6.11 -4.92
CA VAL A 173 2.52 -6.40 -4.56
C VAL A 173 3.45 -5.91 -5.67
N ASP A 174 3.09 -6.14 -6.92
CA ASP A 174 3.84 -5.65 -8.10
C ASP A 174 3.96 -4.12 -8.07
N MET A 175 2.88 -3.41 -7.74
CA MET A 175 2.89 -1.96 -7.50
C MET A 175 3.86 -1.57 -6.38
N THR A 176 3.92 -2.34 -5.30
CA THR A 176 4.87 -2.09 -4.20
C THR A 176 6.31 -2.22 -4.70
N ILE A 177 6.61 -3.31 -5.39
CA ILE A 177 7.95 -3.58 -5.96
C ILE A 177 8.34 -2.48 -6.95
N LYS A 178 7.39 -2.05 -7.81
CA LYS A 178 7.64 -0.97 -8.78
C LYS A 178 8.01 0.33 -8.07
N VAL A 179 7.23 0.77 -7.08
CA VAL A 179 7.52 1.99 -6.33
C VAL A 179 8.85 1.86 -5.57
N MET A 180 9.12 0.73 -4.91
CA MET A 180 10.40 0.50 -4.23
C MET A 180 11.59 0.56 -5.20
N LYS A 181 11.43 -0.01 -6.41
CA LYS A 181 12.44 0.05 -7.46
C LYS A 181 12.70 1.48 -7.93
N ASP A 182 11.68 2.30 -8.05
CA ASP A 182 11.83 3.72 -8.37
C ASP A 182 12.67 4.43 -7.31
N TYR A 183 12.52 4.06 -6.02
CA TYR A 183 13.37 4.53 -4.92
C TYR A 183 14.72 3.80 -4.81
N GLY A 184 15.10 3.00 -5.81
CA GLY A 184 16.41 2.35 -5.89
C GLY A 184 16.56 1.08 -5.05
N VAL A 185 15.46 0.50 -4.60
CA VAL A 185 15.41 -0.76 -3.84
C VAL A 185 14.96 -1.87 -4.77
N ASP A 186 15.74 -2.96 -4.84
CA ASP A 186 15.45 -4.11 -5.69
C ASP A 186 14.89 -5.28 -4.85
N ILE A 187 13.77 -5.83 -5.32
CA ILE A 187 13.12 -7.01 -4.75
C ILE A 187 13.08 -8.07 -5.84
N ARG A 188 13.61 -9.26 -5.55
CA ARG A 188 13.61 -10.37 -6.50
C ARG A 188 12.42 -11.29 -6.26
N GLU A 189 11.56 -11.43 -7.24
CA GLU A 189 10.51 -12.44 -7.25
C GLU A 189 11.11 -13.83 -7.53
N THR A 190 10.57 -14.86 -6.88
CA THR A 190 10.96 -16.26 -7.01
C THR A 190 9.72 -17.16 -7.01
N ASP A 191 9.88 -18.44 -7.28
CA ASP A 191 8.77 -19.41 -7.29
C ASP A 191 8.09 -19.58 -5.92
N PHE A 192 8.80 -19.26 -4.82
CA PHE A 192 8.27 -19.35 -3.46
C PHE A 192 7.85 -18.01 -2.85
N GLY A 193 8.04 -16.88 -3.54
CA GLY A 193 7.72 -15.55 -3.06
C GLY A 193 8.77 -14.50 -3.41
N TYR A 194 9.35 -13.82 -2.42
CA TYR A 194 10.19 -12.64 -2.65
C TYR A 194 11.48 -12.69 -1.82
N LEU A 195 12.60 -12.40 -2.47
CA LEU A 195 13.88 -12.17 -1.81
C LEU A 195 14.14 -10.68 -1.69
N VAL A 196 14.49 -10.26 -0.49
CA VAL A 196 14.81 -8.86 -0.13
C VAL A 196 16.26 -8.82 0.31
N LYS A 197 17.13 -8.23 -0.51
CA LYS A 197 18.52 -8.05 -0.17
C LYS A 197 18.66 -7.00 0.93
N GLY A 198 19.50 -7.26 1.92
CA GLY A 198 19.76 -6.33 3.00
C GLY A 198 20.72 -5.21 2.63
N GLY A 199 20.83 -4.21 3.50
CA GLY A 199 21.75 -3.09 3.34
C GLY A 199 21.42 -2.15 2.18
N GLN A 200 20.23 -2.25 1.60
CA GLN A 200 19.77 -1.34 0.55
C GLN A 200 19.40 0.02 1.12
N LYS A 201 19.58 1.06 0.33
CA LYS A 201 19.22 2.42 0.72
C LYS A 201 18.17 2.97 -0.23
N PHE A 202 17.05 3.40 0.33
CA PHE A 202 16.08 4.19 -0.42
C PHE A 202 16.71 5.52 -0.84
N LYS A 203 16.56 5.88 -2.11
CA LYS A 203 17.11 7.13 -2.67
C LYS A 203 16.14 8.27 -2.41
N VAL A 204 16.65 9.38 -1.88
CA VAL A 204 15.88 10.62 -1.78
C VAL A 204 15.56 11.13 -3.18
N GLN A 205 14.28 11.30 -3.49
CA GLN A 205 13.80 11.84 -4.75
C GLN A 205 12.39 12.40 -4.62
N ASP A 206 12.04 13.29 -5.52
CA ASP A 206 10.66 13.70 -5.73
C ASP A 206 9.93 12.61 -6.55
N TYR A 207 8.69 12.33 -6.19
CA TYR A 207 7.89 11.28 -6.81
C TYR A 207 6.54 11.83 -7.29
N VAL A 208 6.29 11.68 -8.59
CA VAL A 208 5.01 12.05 -9.19
C VAL A 208 4.08 10.84 -9.16
N VAL A 209 2.97 11.00 -8.45
CA VAL A 209 1.96 9.93 -8.32
C VAL A 209 1.09 9.87 -9.57
N GLU A 210 1.08 8.74 -10.24
CA GLU A 210 0.24 8.48 -11.41
C GLU A 210 -1.26 8.50 -11.10
N GLY A 211 -2.09 8.66 -12.13
CA GLY A 211 -3.55 8.62 -12.02
C GLY A 211 -4.08 7.26 -11.57
N ASP A 212 -5.24 7.30 -10.93
CA ASP A 212 -5.89 6.13 -10.32
C ASP A 212 -6.72 5.36 -11.35
N TRP A 213 -6.27 4.17 -11.73
CA TRP A 213 -6.99 3.28 -12.65
C TRP A 213 -8.31 2.76 -12.08
N SER A 214 -8.44 2.63 -10.75
CA SER A 214 -9.70 2.26 -10.11
C SER A 214 -10.77 3.32 -10.33
N GLN A 215 -10.38 4.61 -10.24
CA GLN A 215 -11.29 5.72 -10.54
C GLN A 215 -11.55 5.84 -12.05
N ALA A 216 -10.54 5.64 -12.88
CA ALA A 216 -10.66 5.66 -14.33
C ALA A 216 -11.66 4.64 -14.85
N ALA A 217 -11.73 3.46 -14.25
CA ALA A 217 -12.59 2.36 -14.68
C ALA A 217 -14.06 2.78 -14.79
N PHE A 218 -14.58 3.60 -13.88
CA PHE A 218 -15.96 4.08 -13.93
C PHE A 218 -16.24 4.92 -15.17
N PHE A 219 -15.31 5.82 -15.53
CA PHE A 219 -15.44 6.69 -16.70
C PHE A 219 -15.27 5.90 -18.02
N LEU A 220 -14.28 5.00 -18.05
CA LEU A 220 -14.05 4.14 -19.23
C LEU A 220 -15.27 3.25 -19.53
N VAL A 221 -15.83 2.62 -18.49
CA VAL A 221 -17.04 1.80 -18.64
C VAL A 221 -18.24 2.66 -19.04
N GLY A 222 -18.41 3.85 -18.44
CA GLY A 222 -19.50 4.77 -18.79
C GLY A 222 -19.43 5.19 -20.26
N GLY A 223 -18.25 5.55 -20.77
CA GLY A 223 -18.03 5.87 -22.18
C GLY A 223 -18.30 4.68 -23.10
N ALA A 224 -17.79 3.50 -22.75
CA ALA A 224 -17.98 2.27 -23.53
C ALA A 224 -19.46 1.83 -23.67
N ILE A 225 -20.29 2.12 -22.66
CA ILE A 225 -21.72 1.75 -22.67
C ILE A 225 -22.54 2.74 -23.52
N ASN A 226 -22.35 4.03 -23.35
CA ASN A 226 -23.20 5.03 -23.99
C ASN A 226 -22.51 6.40 -24.05
N GLY A 227 -21.45 6.53 -24.87
CA GLY A 227 -20.82 7.82 -25.05
C GLY A 227 -19.42 7.75 -25.62
N GLU A 228 -18.71 8.87 -25.48
CA GLU A 228 -17.31 9.03 -25.87
C GLU A 228 -16.58 9.79 -24.75
N VAL A 229 -15.67 9.12 -24.05
CA VAL A 229 -14.94 9.69 -22.89
C VAL A 229 -13.45 9.58 -23.08
N THR A 230 -12.76 10.71 -22.95
CA THR A 230 -11.29 10.75 -22.84
C THR A 230 -10.89 10.83 -21.39
N VAL A 231 -10.16 9.83 -20.90
CA VAL A 231 -9.63 9.81 -19.53
C VAL A 231 -8.15 10.19 -19.55
N LYS A 232 -7.80 11.26 -18.84
CA LYS A 232 -6.44 11.82 -18.77
C LYS A 232 -5.78 11.52 -17.42
N GLY A 233 -4.44 11.59 -17.39
CA GLY A 233 -3.63 11.43 -16.18
C GLY A 233 -3.23 9.99 -15.87
N LEU A 234 -3.52 9.04 -16.76
CA LEU A 234 -3.17 7.64 -16.61
C LEU A 234 -1.81 7.31 -17.22
N ASP A 235 -1.04 6.43 -16.58
CA ASP A 235 0.13 5.79 -17.17
C ASP A 235 -0.28 4.45 -17.80
N ILE A 236 -0.08 4.32 -19.11
CA ILE A 236 -0.38 3.08 -19.85
C ILE A 236 0.54 1.92 -19.42
N ASN A 237 1.70 2.19 -18.84
CA ASN A 237 2.62 1.20 -18.33
C ASN A 237 2.43 0.91 -16.82
N SER A 238 1.36 1.45 -16.23
CA SER A 238 1.04 1.25 -14.82
C SER A 238 0.93 -0.23 -14.43
N THR A 239 1.39 -0.54 -13.23
CA THR A 239 1.21 -1.84 -12.57
C THR A 239 -0.10 -1.94 -11.77
N GLN A 240 -0.95 -0.92 -11.80
CA GLN A 240 -2.26 -0.96 -11.17
C GLN A 240 -3.12 -2.04 -11.83
N GLY A 241 -3.63 -3.00 -11.04
CA GLY A 241 -4.39 -4.14 -11.56
C GLY A 241 -5.68 -3.75 -12.29
N ASP A 242 -6.29 -2.63 -11.86
CA ASP A 242 -7.54 -2.13 -12.45
C ASP A 242 -7.37 -1.60 -13.90
N LYS A 243 -6.13 -1.43 -14.38
CA LYS A 243 -5.85 -1.20 -15.80
C LYS A 243 -6.42 -2.28 -16.71
N ALA A 244 -6.59 -3.51 -16.20
CA ALA A 244 -7.20 -4.62 -16.92
C ALA A 244 -8.61 -4.30 -17.44
N ILE A 245 -9.29 -3.25 -16.90
CA ILE A 245 -10.59 -2.80 -17.41
C ILE A 245 -10.55 -2.49 -18.91
N VAL A 246 -9.41 -2.00 -19.43
CA VAL A 246 -9.24 -1.70 -20.86
C VAL A 246 -9.40 -2.96 -21.72
N ASP A 247 -8.82 -4.07 -21.28
CA ASP A 247 -8.92 -5.35 -21.99
C ASP A 247 -10.32 -5.95 -21.85
N VAL A 248 -10.96 -5.71 -20.70
CA VAL A 248 -12.35 -6.17 -20.49
C VAL A 248 -13.30 -5.44 -21.45
N ILE A 249 -13.30 -4.11 -21.48
CA ILE A 249 -14.22 -3.36 -22.36
C ILE A 249 -13.98 -3.63 -23.84
N LYS A 250 -12.72 -3.81 -24.28
CA LYS A 250 -12.39 -4.23 -25.65
C LYS A 250 -13.02 -5.57 -26.03
N ARG A 251 -13.07 -6.55 -25.11
CA ARG A 251 -13.73 -7.84 -25.34
C ARG A 251 -15.25 -7.70 -25.50
N PHE A 252 -15.83 -6.64 -24.96
CA PHE A 252 -17.24 -6.29 -25.14
C PHE A 252 -17.51 -5.43 -26.38
N GLY A 253 -16.48 -5.13 -27.18
CA GLY A 253 -16.62 -4.43 -28.47
C GLY A 253 -16.54 -2.91 -28.41
N ALA A 254 -15.98 -2.35 -27.35
CA ALA A 254 -15.72 -0.91 -27.23
C ALA A 254 -14.28 -0.56 -27.58
#